data_cc81223d27e1e2a7666d3eda8c763add
#
_entry.id   cc81223d27e1e2a7666d3eda8c763add
#
_cell.length_a   1.000
_cell.length_b   1.000
_cell.length_c   1.000
_cell.angle_alpha   90.00
_cell.angle_beta   90.00
_cell.angle_gamma   90.00
#
_symmetry.space_group_name_H-M   'P 1'
#
loop_
_entity.id
_entity.type
_entity.pdbx_description
1 polymer ?
#
loop_
_entity_poly.entity_id
_entity_poly.type
_entity_poly.pdbx_seq_one_letter_code
_entity_poly.pdbx_strand_id
1 'polypeptide(L)'
;RPGELYALTGSNGGGKTTALGVLAGQLRLYRGSVYLDGKKQRTLQPLRDGIAAVPQDPRTLFTADTVRADLASLGRDDALVDTVVQQMALAPLLERHPFDLSGGEQQRAALAKVMLMQPRVLLLDEPTKGMDGAFKADFGALLRKLCAQGTAVCIVSHDVEFCAQYADRCGLLFRGEVVTENDPRAFFSGNYFYTTAAARIARTVAPGAVLCEEVVQCLAD
;
A
#
# COMPACT_ATOMS: atom_id res chain seq x y z
N ARG A 1 -6.94 -11.03 -2.25
CA ARG A 1 -6.60 -12.38 -2.75
C ARG A 1 -5.08 -12.52 -2.70
N PRO A 2 -4.54 -13.76 -2.54
CA PRO A 2 -3.09 -13.95 -2.63
C PRO A 2 -2.54 -13.41 -3.96
N GLY A 3 -1.41 -12.68 -3.90
CA GLY A 3 -0.77 -12.12 -5.08
C GLY A 3 -1.47 -10.92 -5.72
N GLU A 4 -2.52 -10.39 -5.11
CA GLU A 4 -3.29 -9.24 -5.62
C GLU A 4 -2.90 -7.96 -4.88
N LEU A 5 -2.73 -6.86 -5.63
CA LEU A 5 -2.66 -5.51 -5.09
C LEU A 5 -4.04 -4.86 -5.23
N TYR A 6 -4.71 -4.68 -4.11
CA TYR A 6 -6.01 -4.03 -4.02
C TYR A 6 -5.87 -2.59 -3.53
N ALA A 7 -6.40 -1.63 -4.28
CA ALA A 7 -6.41 -0.22 -3.89
C ALA A 7 -7.80 0.20 -3.40
N LEU A 8 -7.90 0.64 -2.15
CA LEU A 8 -9.11 1.19 -1.57
C LEU A 8 -9.04 2.71 -1.60
N THR A 9 -9.87 3.32 -2.43
CA THR A 9 -9.98 4.77 -2.59
C THR A 9 -11.23 5.30 -1.90
N GLY A 10 -11.40 6.62 -1.83
CA GLY A 10 -12.59 7.26 -1.27
C GLY A 10 -12.27 8.55 -0.54
N SER A 11 -13.31 9.30 -0.16
CA SER A 11 -13.19 10.59 0.52
C SER A 11 -12.52 10.48 1.91
N ASN A 12 -11.94 11.60 2.36
CA ASN A 12 -11.47 11.70 3.74
C ASN A 12 -12.64 11.51 4.71
N GLY A 13 -12.39 10.79 5.81
CA GLY A 13 -13.44 10.43 6.78
C GLY A 13 -14.36 9.30 6.32
N GLY A 14 -14.17 8.72 5.12
CA GLY A 14 -14.99 7.62 4.59
C GLY A 14 -14.84 6.27 5.30
N GLY A 15 -13.90 6.16 6.27
CA GLY A 15 -13.69 4.93 7.04
C GLY A 15 -12.59 4.01 6.53
N LYS A 16 -11.76 4.45 5.55
CA LYS A 16 -10.68 3.64 4.96
C LYS A 16 -9.65 3.16 5.99
N THR A 17 -9.06 4.10 6.76
CA THR A 17 -8.13 3.79 7.86
C THR A 17 -8.78 2.90 8.93
N THR A 18 -10.07 3.14 9.24
CA THR A 18 -10.82 2.30 10.18
C THR A 18 -10.96 0.87 9.66
N ALA A 19 -11.28 0.70 8.37
CA ALA A 19 -11.37 -0.60 7.74
C ALA A 19 -10.01 -1.33 7.77
N LEU A 20 -8.91 -0.62 7.43
CA LEU A 20 -7.56 -1.17 7.56
C LEU A 20 -7.25 -1.57 9.00
N GLY A 21 -7.56 -0.71 9.98
CA GLY A 21 -7.34 -0.99 11.40
C GLY A 21 -8.09 -2.23 11.90
N VAL A 22 -9.30 -2.48 11.39
CA VAL A 22 -10.03 -3.73 11.66
C VAL A 22 -9.34 -4.92 11.02
N LEU A 23 -8.90 -4.82 9.77
CA LEU A 23 -8.18 -5.88 9.06
C LEU A 23 -6.79 -6.14 9.67
N ALA A 24 -6.14 -5.10 10.21
CA ALA A 24 -4.90 -5.21 10.95
C ALA A 24 -5.07 -5.76 12.38
N GLY A 25 -6.31 -6.03 12.82
CA GLY A 25 -6.59 -6.47 14.20
C GLY A 25 -6.34 -5.40 15.26
N GLN A 26 -6.12 -4.16 14.88
CA GLN A 26 -5.91 -3.02 15.78
C GLN A 26 -7.24 -2.48 16.35
N LEU A 27 -8.29 -2.60 15.56
CA LEU A 27 -9.63 -2.17 15.93
C LEU A 27 -10.57 -3.37 15.99
N ARG A 28 -11.46 -3.35 17.01
CA ARG A 28 -12.47 -4.40 17.15
C ARG A 28 -13.57 -4.21 16.11
N LEU A 29 -13.93 -5.30 15.42
CA LEU A 29 -15.09 -5.31 14.55
C LEU A 29 -16.37 -5.14 15.39
N TYR A 30 -17.12 -4.08 15.11
CA TYR A 30 -18.37 -3.80 15.81
C TYR A 30 -19.50 -4.70 15.33
N ARG A 31 -19.64 -4.89 14.02
CA ARG A 31 -20.69 -5.70 13.37
C ARG A 31 -20.17 -6.33 12.10
N GLY A 32 -20.67 -7.51 11.74
CA GLY A 32 -20.29 -8.24 10.54
C GLY A 32 -19.31 -9.37 10.81
N SER A 33 -18.48 -9.72 9.84
CA SER A 33 -17.52 -10.82 9.91
C SER A 33 -16.32 -10.54 9.03
N VAL A 34 -15.14 -10.93 9.49
CA VAL A 34 -13.92 -10.97 8.68
C VAL A 34 -13.63 -12.42 8.33
N TYR A 35 -13.17 -12.65 7.09
CA TYR A 35 -12.79 -13.96 6.62
C TYR A 35 -11.33 -13.91 6.19
N LEU A 36 -10.56 -14.91 6.63
CA LEU A 36 -9.18 -15.15 6.18
C LEU A 36 -9.11 -16.57 5.63
N ASP A 37 -8.66 -16.73 4.39
CA ASP A 37 -8.63 -18.01 3.68
C ASP A 37 -10.01 -18.72 3.68
N GLY A 38 -11.08 -17.95 3.48
CA GLY A 38 -12.47 -18.45 3.49
C GLY A 38 -13.01 -18.84 4.86
N LYS A 39 -12.21 -18.75 5.92
CA LYS A 39 -12.62 -19.08 7.28
C LYS A 39 -13.00 -17.82 8.05
N LYS A 40 -14.17 -17.84 8.69
CA LYS A 40 -14.63 -16.75 9.54
C LYS A 40 -13.74 -16.60 10.76
N GLN A 41 -13.23 -15.39 10.96
CA GLN A 41 -12.41 -15.02 12.11
C GLN A 41 -13.27 -14.31 13.16
N ARG A 42 -13.14 -14.69 14.42
CA ARG A 42 -13.77 -13.97 15.54
C ARG A 42 -12.95 -12.74 15.94
N THR A 43 -11.63 -12.88 15.90
CA THR A 43 -10.65 -11.83 16.16
C THR A 43 -9.44 -12.12 15.27
N LEU A 44 -8.95 -11.12 14.56
CA LEU A 44 -7.69 -11.23 13.82
C LEU A 44 -6.54 -11.14 14.82
N GLN A 45 -5.57 -12.02 14.66
CA GLN A 45 -4.32 -12.02 15.42
C GLN A 45 -3.19 -11.76 14.43
N PRO A 46 -2.81 -10.50 14.15
CA PRO A 46 -1.97 -10.12 13.03
C PRO A 46 -0.68 -10.94 12.93
N LEU A 47 0.05 -11.08 14.04
CA LEU A 47 1.31 -11.83 14.05
C LEU A 47 1.12 -13.31 13.69
N ARG A 48 0.06 -13.94 14.19
CA ARG A 48 -0.26 -15.34 13.92
C ARG A 48 -0.80 -15.56 12.52
N ASP A 49 -1.61 -14.61 12.07
CA ASP A 49 -2.32 -14.71 10.79
C ASP A 49 -1.46 -14.22 9.61
N GLY A 50 -0.23 -13.76 9.88
CA GLY A 50 0.68 -13.25 8.86
C GLY A 50 0.20 -11.94 8.25
N ILE A 51 -0.48 -11.10 9.03
CA ILE A 51 -0.96 -9.78 8.62
C ILE A 51 -0.02 -8.73 9.20
N ALA A 52 0.48 -7.84 8.36
CA ALA A 52 1.27 -6.70 8.80
C ALA A 52 0.72 -5.41 8.21
N ALA A 53 0.87 -4.31 8.94
CA ALA A 53 0.35 -3.01 8.55
C ALA A 53 1.39 -1.91 8.74
N VAL A 54 1.48 -1.01 7.75
CA VAL A 54 2.17 0.26 7.87
C VAL A 54 1.10 1.35 7.97
N PRO A 55 1.00 2.03 9.13
CA PRO A 55 0.04 3.11 9.33
C PRO A 55 0.46 4.37 8.58
N GLN A 56 -0.46 5.34 8.47
CA GLN A 56 -0.23 6.64 7.82
C GLN A 56 0.93 7.43 8.46
N ASP A 57 1.13 7.32 9.78
CA ASP A 57 2.32 7.83 10.46
C ASP A 57 3.29 6.67 10.76
N PRO A 58 4.33 6.47 9.94
CA PRO A 58 5.27 5.37 10.08
C PRO A 58 6.09 5.45 11.37
N ARG A 59 6.20 6.63 12.00
CA ARG A 59 6.98 6.85 13.23
C ARG A 59 6.47 6.00 14.39
N THR A 60 5.19 5.66 14.38
CA THR A 60 4.56 4.81 15.41
C THR A 60 5.12 3.38 15.43
N LEU A 61 5.82 2.97 14.39
CA LEU A 61 6.45 1.65 14.32
C LEU A 61 7.87 1.61 14.90
N PHE A 62 8.51 2.77 15.08
CA PHE A 62 9.90 2.82 15.55
C PHE A 62 9.98 2.80 17.08
N THR A 63 10.90 1.99 17.59
CA THR A 63 11.06 1.74 19.03
C THR A 63 12.50 1.83 19.49
N ALA A 64 13.47 2.00 18.57
CA ALA A 64 14.89 2.04 18.86
C ALA A 64 15.53 3.36 18.37
N ASP A 65 16.73 3.65 18.88
CA ASP A 65 17.46 4.90 18.64
C ASP A 65 18.10 4.95 17.23
N THR A 66 18.27 3.81 16.56
CA THR A 66 18.78 3.76 15.19
C THR A 66 17.94 2.83 14.33
N VAL A 67 17.94 3.07 13.01
CA VAL A 67 17.27 2.19 12.05
C VAL A 67 17.82 0.76 12.16
N ARG A 68 19.14 0.60 12.30
CA ARG A 68 19.78 -0.71 12.48
C ARG A 68 19.23 -1.44 13.71
N ALA A 69 19.24 -0.77 14.86
CA ALA A 69 18.76 -1.36 16.11
C ALA A 69 17.27 -1.72 16.03
N ASP A 70 16.49 -0.89 15.34
CA ASP A 70 15.05 -1.11 15.18
C ASP A 70 14.75 -2.35 14.32
N LEU A 71 15.49 -2.55 13.21
CA LEU A 71 15.38 -3.74 12.39
C LEU A 71 15.88 -5.01 13.11
N ALA A 72 17.02 -4.90 13.81
CA ALA A 72 17.61 -6.01 14.58
C ALA A 72 16.71 -6.46 15.74
N SER A 73 15.90 -5.56 16.30
CA SER A 73 14.96 -5.87 17.41
C SER A 73 13.98 -6.98 17.10
N LEU A 74 13.75 -7.26 15.81
CA LEU A 74 12.86 -8.32 15.35
C LEU A 74 13.49 -9.73 15.42
N GLY A 75 14.78 -9.84 15.74
CA GLY A 75 15.48 -11.12 15.89
C GLY A 75 15.46 -11.98 14.63
N ARG A 76 15.50 -11.35 13.45
CA ARG A 76 15.54 -12.04 12.16
C ARG A 76 16.97 -12.35 11.75
N ASP A 77 17.11 -13.33 10.86
CA ASP A 77 18.40 -13.70 10.27
C ASP A 77 19.06 -12.50 9.57
N ASP A 78 20.37 -12.32 9.76
CA ASP A 78 21.13 -11.19 9.22
C ASP A 78 21.06 -11.13 7.69
N ALA A 79 21.07 -12.28 7.00
CA ALA A 79 20.94 -12.33 5.54
C ALA A 79 19.60 -11.79 5.04
N LEU A 80 18.52 -12.04 5.78
CA LEU A 80 17.19 -11.48 5.49
C LEU A 80 17.19 -9.97 5.75
N VAL A 81 17.79 -9.52 6.85
CA VAL A 81 17.92 -8.09 7.18
C VAL A 81 18.68 -7.36 6.09
N ASP A 82 19.84 -7.88 5.67
CA ASP A 82 20.67 -7.31 4.61
C ASP A 82 19.90 -7.22 3.28
N THR A 83 19.15 -8.27 2.93
CA THR A 83 18.32 -8.28 1.71
C THR A 83 17.29 -7.17 1.75
N VAL A 84 16.58 -7.02 2.86
CA VAL A 84 15.54 -5.99 3.01
C VAL A 84 16.17 -4.59 3.05
N VAL A 85 17.30 -4.41 3.73
CA VAL A 85 18.06 -3.14 3.76
C VAL A 85 18.46 -2.70 2.35
N GLN A 86 18.92 -3.62 1.50
CA GLN A 86 19.26 -3.33 0.12
C GLN A 86 18.02 -2.98 -0.70
N GLN A 87 16.93 -3.76 -0.60
CA GLN A 87 15.69 -3.52 -1.33
C GLN A 87 15.07 -2.15 -1.01
N MET A 88 15.22 -1.69 0.24
CA MET A 88 14.69 -0.41 0.70
C MET A 88 15.69 0.74 0.59
N ALA A 89 16.89 0.51 0.05
CA ALA A 89 17.98 1.50 -0.04
C ALA A 89 18.24 2.18 1.32
N LEU A 90 18.30 1.40 2.41
CA LEU A 90 18.48 1.90 3.77
C LEU A 90 19.93 1.92 4.25
N ALA A 91 20.87 1.34 3.50
CA ALA A 91 22.26 1.23 3.91
C ALA A 91 22.86 2.55 4.45
N PRO A 92 22.70 3.73 3.81
CA PRO A 92 23.25 4.99 4.30
C PRO A 92 22.51 5.55 5.52
N LEU A 93 21.38 4.96 5.91
CA LEU A 93 20.48 5.46 6.95
C LEU A 93 20.52 4.64 8.23
N LEU A 94 21.22 3.51 8.24
CA LEU A 94 21.19 2.53 9.32
C LEU A 94 21.60 3.09 10.68
N GLU A 95 22.55 4.01 10.72
CA GLU A 95 23.06 4.62 11.97
C GLU A 95 22.29 5.89 12.37
N ARG A 96 21.30 6.31 11.57
CA ARG A 96 20.49 7.50 11.88
C ARG A 96 19.34 7.14 12.81
N HIS A 97 18.95 8.13 13.63
CA HIS A 97 17.72 8.02 14.41
C HIS A 97 16.49 8.03 13.46
N PRO A 98 15.49 7.14 13.63
CA PRO A 98 14.34 7.08 12.73
C PRO A 98 13.56 8.40 12.60
N PHE A 99 13.52 9.23 13.63
CA PHE A 99 12.83 10.52 13.59
C PHE A 99 13.63 11.63 12.87
N ASP A 100 14.93 11.43 12.61
CA ASP A 100 15.76 12.34 11.82
C ASP A 100 15.71 12.07 10.32
N LEU A 101 14.95 11.07 9.93
CA LEU A 101 14.73 10.70 8.53
C LEU A 101 13.66 11.60 7.89
N SER A 102 13.80 11.87 6.59
CA SER A 102 12.72 12.45 5.79
C SER A 102 11.48 11.54 5.76
N GLY A 103 10.31 12.08 5.42
CA GLY A 103 9.07 11.29 5.39
C GLY A 103 9.14 10.04 4.49
N GLY A 104 9.78 10.16 3.32
CA GLY A 104 9.99 9.03 2.42
C GLY A 104 10.98 7.98 2.98
N GLU A 105 12.04 8.43 3.65
CA GLU A 105 12.99 7.54 4.32
C GLU A 105 12.34 6.81 5.51
N GLN A 106 11.50 7.51 6.30
CA GLN A 106 10.73 6.91 7.37
C GLN A 106 9.77 5.82 6.84
N GLN A 107 9.12 6.11 5.72
CA GLN A 107 8.21 5.14 5.08
C GLN A 107 8.96 3.89 4.62
N ARG A 108 10.17 4.06 4.02
CA ARG A 108 11.03 2.93 3.64
C ARG A 108 11.48 2.10 4.84
N ALA A 109 11.91 2.77 5.91
CA ALA A 109 12.35 2.09 7.13
C ALA A 109 11.19 1.32 7.81
N ALA A 110 10.00 1.92 7.88
CA ALA A 110 8.81 1.26 8.40
C ALA A 110 8.40 0.04 7.56
N LEU A 111 8.45 0.18 6.23
CA LEU A 111 8.17 -0.91 5.31
C LEU A 111 9.19 -2.04 5.45
N ALA A 112 10.49 -1.72 5.58
CA ALA A 112 11.53 -2.70 5.84
C ALA A 112 11.24 -3.51 7.10
N LYS A 113 10.87 -2.83 8.20
CA LYS A 113 10.51 -3.49 9.46
C LYS A 113 9.36 -4.47 9.28
N VAL A 114 8.33 -4.06 8.56
CA VAL A 114 7.16 -4.89 8.29
C VAL A 114 7.48 -6.05 7.34
N MET A 115 8.35 -5.85 6.34
CA MET A 115 8.78 -6.91 5.43
C MET A 115 9.60 -8.00 6.12
N LEU A 116 10.39 -7.66 7.14
CA LEU A 116 11.08 -8.64 7.96
C LEU A 116 10.12 -9.62 8.66
N MET A 117 8.85 -9.28 8.80
CA MET A 117 7.83 -10.18 9.32
C MET A 117 7.36 -11.21 8.29
N GLN A 118 7.74 -11.06 7.01
CA GLN A 118 7.33 -11.91 5.87
C GLN A 118 5.80 -12.07 5.81
N PRO A 119 5.04 -10.97 5.70
CA PRO A 119 3.60 -11.04 5.80
C PRO A 119 2.97 -11.73 4.59
N ARG A 120 1.90 -12.49 4.83
CA ARG A 120 1.00 -12.99 3.79
C ARG A 120 0.02 -11.92 3.30
N VAL A 121 -0.31 -10.99 4.20
CA VAL A 121 -1.18 -9.83 3.92
C VAL A 121 -0.47 -8.57 4.40
N LEU A 122 -0.25 -7.64 3.48
CA LEU A 122 0.35 -6.34 3.75
C LEU A 122 -0.70 -5.24 3.59
N LEU A 123 -0.91 -4.48 4.65
CA LEU A 123 -1.87 -3.38 4.70
C LEU A 123 -1.12 -2.06 4.79
N LEU A 124 -1.39 -1.12 3.88
CA LEU A 124 -0.67 0.14 3.76
C LEU A 124 -1.64 1.31 3.76
N ASP A 125 -1.48 2.24 4.70
CA ASP A 125 -2.30 3.45 4.80
C ASP A 125 -1.53 4.66 4.27
N GLU A 126 -1.97 5.21 3.13
CA GLU A 126 -1.37 6.36 2.41
C GLU A 126 0.15 6.22 2.19
N PRO A 127 0.63 5.06 1.68
CA PRO A 127 2.06 4.76 1.67
C PRO A 127 2.87 5.67 0.73
N THR A 128 2.25 6.28 -0.28
CA THR A 128 2.93 7.13 -1.29
C THR A 128 3.05 8.60 -0.86
N LYS A 129 2.52 8.95 0.31
CA LYS A 129 2.53 10.32 0.81
C LYS A 129 3.97 10.79 1.07
N GLY A 130 4.35 11.91 0.45
CA GLY A 130 5.69 12.48 0.59
C GLY A 130 6.79 11.78 -0.21
N MET A 131 6.45 10.82 -1.07
CA MET A 131 7.37 10.20 -2.02
C MET A 131 7.44 11.02 -3.31
N ASP A 132 8.66 11.17 -3.86
CA ASP A 132 8.85 11.68 -5.22
C ASP A 132 8.48 10.64 -6.29
N GLY A 133 8.43 11.07 -7.56
CA GLY A 133 8.01 10.21 -8.66
C GLY A 133 8.90 9.00 -8.90
N ALA A 134 10.23 9.16 -8.76
CA ALA A 134 11.18 8.07 -8.95
C ALA A 134 10.99 7.00 -7.86
N PHE A 135 10.88 7.46 -6.60
CA PHE A 135 10.68 6.53 -5.49
C PHE A 135 9.30 5.85 -5.54
N LYS A 136 8.24 6.53 -6.02
CA LYS A 136 6.94 5.88 -6.25
C LYS A 136 7.03 4.73 -7.26
N ALA A 137 7.84 4.88 -8.32
CA ALA A 137 8.04 3.83 -9.31
C ALA A 137 8.73 2.61 -8.69
N ASP A 138 9.82 2.83 -7.94
CA ASP A 138 10.54 1.75 -7.24
C ASP A 138 9.64 1.06 -6.21
N PHE A 139 8.84 1.84 -5.49
CA PHE A 139 7.89 1.33 -4.51
C PHE A 139 6.79 0.49 -5.18
N GLY A 140 6.24 0.95 -6.30
CA GLY A 140 5.27 0.18 -7.08
C GLY A 140 5.84 -1.14 -7.59
N ALA A 141 7.06 -1.11 -8.14
CA ALA A 141 7.76 -2.32 -8.58
C ALA A 141 7.99 -3.31 -7.43
N LEU A 142 8.36 -2.80 -6.24
CA LEU A 142 8.50 -3.62 -5.05
C LEU A 142 7.18 -4.29 -4.65
N LEU A 143 6.07 -3.55 -4.60
CA LEU A 143 4.76 -4.12 -4.26
C LEU A 143 4.35 -5.19 -5.28
N ARG A 144 4.59 -4.96 -6.58
CA ARG A 144 4.34 -5.96 -7.63
C ARG A 144 5.18 -7.22 -7.43
N LYS A 145 6.46 -7.08 -7.02
CA LYS A 145 7.33 -8.21 -6.69
C LYS A 145 6.79 -9.01 -5.50
N LEU A 146 6.31 -8.35 -4.46
CA LEU A 146 5.68 -9.01 -3.31
C LEU A 146 4.41 -9.76 -3.71
N CYS A 147 3.58 -9.14 -4.56
CA CYS A 147 2.40 -9.80 -5.11
C CYS A 147 2.78 -11.05 -5.92
N ALA A 148 3.80 -10.97 -6.78
CA ALA A 148 4.29 -12.12 -7.55
C ALA A 148 4.81 -13.27 -6.64
N GLN A 149 5.23 -12.96 -5.42
CA GLN A 149 5.62 -13.94 -4.40
C GLN A 149 4.43 -14.48 -3.57
N GLY A 150 3.20 -14.04 -3.88
CA GLY A 150 1.98 -14.50 -3.24
C GLY A 150 1.48 -13.63 -2.08
N THR A 151 2.15 -12.53 -1.73
CA THR A 151 1.67 -11.59 -0.72
C THR A 151 0.42 -10.86 -1.24
N ALA A 152 -0.66 -10.87 -0.47
CA ALA A 152 -1.82 -10.03 -0.72
C ALA A 152 -1.55 -8.61 -0.20
N VAL A 153 -1.66 -7.60 -1.05
CA VAL A 153 -1.42 -6.21 -0.68
C VAL A 153 -2.72 -5.42 -0.75
N CYS A 154 -3.04 -4.68 0.31
CA CYS A 154 -4.13 -3.72 0.31
C CYS A 154 -3.57 -2.33 0.64
N ILE A 155 -3.74 -1.39 -0.28
CA ILE A 155 -3.37 0.01 -0.06
C ILE A 155 -4.62 0.87 0.08
N VAL A 156 -4.61 1.78 1.05
CA VAL A 156 -5.51 2.91 1.10
C VAL A 156 -4.73 4.09 0.52
N SER A 157 -5.22 4.72 -0.53
CA SER A 157 -4.52 5.86 -1.12
C SER A 157 -5.45 6.85 -1.82
N HIS A 158 -5.02 8.11 -1.82
CA HIS A 158 -5.57 9.20 -2.64
C HIS A 158 -4.76 9.42 -3.93
N ASP A 159 -3.64 8.71 -4.09
CA ASP A 159 -2.80 8.76 -5.29
C ASP A 159 -3.42 7.86 -6.37
N VAL A 160 -4.34 8.47 -7.13
CA VAL A 160 -5.11 7.74 -8.16
C VAL A 160 -4.22 7.27 -9.31
N GLU A 161 -3.17 8.01 -9.65
CA GLU A 161 -2.19 7.64 -10.67
C GLU A 161 -1.41 6.38 -10.24
N PHE A 162 -0.93 6.35 -9.00
CA PHE A 162 -0.28 5.16 -8.45
C PHE A 162 -1.21 3.96 -8.44
N CYS A 163 -2.46 4.14 -8.00
CA CYS A 163 -3.45 3.06 -8.00
C CYS A 163 -3.76 2.57 -9.42
N ALA A 164 -3.90 3.48 -10.39
CA ALA A 164 -4.16 3.12 -11.79
C ALA A 164 -3.01 2.33 -12.43
N GLN A 165 -1.77 2.65 -12.05
CA GLN A 165 -0.58 2.03 -12.62
C GLN A 165 -0.25 0.67 -12.00
N TYR A 166 -0.47 0.48 -10.70
CA TYR A 166 0.07 -0.67 -9.99
C TYR A 166 -0.98 -1.62 -9.42
N ALA A 167 -2.23 -1.19 -9.20
CA ALA A 167 -3.26 -2.06 -8.62
C ALA A 167 -3.79 -3.09 -9.65
N ASP A 168 -4.22 -4.23 -9.14
CA ASP A 168 -4.99 -5.22 -9.91
C ASP A 168 -6.49 -4.92 -9.85
N ARG A 169 -6.95 -4.38 -8.71
CA ARG A 169 -8.33 -3.99 -8.47
C ARG A 169 -8.39 -2.72 -7.63
N CYS A 170 -9.38 -1.89 -7.92
CA CYS A 170 -9.67 -0.67 -7.19
C CYS A 170 -11.10 -0.70 -6.64
N GLY A 171 -11.27 -0.30 -5.39
CA GLY A 171 -12.56 -0.14 -4.74
C GLY A 171 -12.77 1.29 -4.27
N LEU A 172 -14.00 1.78 -4.36
CA LEU A 172 -14.41 3.08 -3.83
C LEU A 172 -15.21 2.88 -2.54
N LEU A 173 -14.63 3.31 -1.43
CA LEU A 173 -15.32 3.35 -0.14
C LEU A 173 -16.08 4.67 0.00
N PHE A 174 -17.38 4.58 0.13
CA PHE A 174 -18.25 5.72 0.35
C PHE A 174 -19.26 5.41 1.46
N ARG A 175 -19.30 6.27 2.48
CA ARG A 175 -20.19 6.11 3.66
C ARG A 175 -20.12 4.72 4.33
N GLY A 176 -18.91 4.15 4.39
CA GLY A 176 -18.68 2.87 5.05
C GLY A 176 -18.94 1.63 4.18
N GLU A 177 -19.30 1.80 2.91
CA GLU A 177 -19.55 0.71 1.98
C GLU A 177 -18.66 0.83 0.74
N VAL A 178 -18.22 -0.31 0.19
CA VAL A 178 -17.54 -0.34 -1.12
C VAL A 178 -18.63 -0.29 -2.19
N VAL A 179 -18.84 0.91 -2.76
CA VAL A 179 -19.95 1.18 -3.70
C VAL A 179 -19.64 0.76 -5.13
N THR A 180 -18.37 0.67 -5.49
CA THR A 180 -17.92 0.16 -6.79
C THR A 180 -16.56 -0.50 -6.66
N GLU A 181 -16.32 -1.53 -7.46
CA GLU A 181 -15.09 -2.28 -7.50
C GLU A 181 -14.85 -2.81 -8.90
N ASN A 182 -13.69 -2.51 -9.48
CA ASN A 182 -13.32 -2.96 -10.83
C ASN A 182 -11.80 -3.06 -10.97
N ASP A 183 -11.34 -3.57 -12.12
CA ASP A 183 -9.96 -3.35 -12.56
C ASP A 183 -9.68 -1.84 -12.71
N PRO A 184 -8.40 -1.41 -12.64
CA PRO A 184 -8.07 0.01 -12.64
C PRO A 184 -8.59 0.76 -13.87
N ARG A 185 -8.53 0.16 -15.06
CA ARG A 185 -8.98 0.80 -16.29
C ARG A 185 -10.48 1.08 -16.27
N ALA A 186 -11.29 0.09 -15.97
CA ALA A 186 -12.74 0.25 -15.86
C ALA A 186 -13.12 1.18 -14.69
N PHE A 187 -12.39 1.09 -13.57
CA PHE A 187 -12.63 1.91 -12.40
C PHE A 187 -12.40 3.40 -12.68
N PHE A 188 -11.23 3.77 -13.22
CA PHE A 188 -10.87 5.18 -13.41
C PHE A 188 -11.46 5.81 -14.66
N SER A 189 -11.70 5.06 -15.74
CA SER A 189 -12.39 5.58 -16.93
C SER A 189 -13.88 5.80 -16.69
N GLY A 190 -14.53 4.95 -15.90
CA GLY A 190 -15.95 5.01 -15.57
C GLY A 190 -16.33 6.05 -14.49
N ASN A 191 -15.36 6.55 -13.73
CA ASN A 191 -15.61 7.50 -12.65
C ASN A 191 -15.38 8.95 -13.09
N TYR A 192 -16.23 9.88 -12.61
CA TYR A 192 -16.07 11.32 -12.85
C TYR A 192 -15.26 12.02 -11.75
N PHE A 193 -15.36 11.57 -10.51
CA PHE A 193 -14.74 12.18 -9.34
C PHE A 193 -13.43 11.52 -8.96
N TYR A 194 -13.40 10.18 -8.99
CA TYR A 194 -12.22 9.38 -8.69
C TYR A 194 -11.63 8.87 -10.01
N THR A 195 -10.88 9.72 -10.70
CA THR A 195 -10.27 9.42 -11.99
C THR A 195 -8.91 10.08 -12.08
N THR A 196 -8.03 9.52 -12.91
CA THR A 196 -6.69 10.07 -13.15
C THR A 196 -6.75 11.39 -13.93
N ALA A 197 -5.68 12.18 -13.86
CA ALA A 197 -5.56 13.40 -14.67
C ALA A 197 -5.61 13.07 -16.16
N ALA A 198 -4.93 11.99 -16.58
CA ALA A 198 -4.94 11.48 -17.96
C ALA A 198 -6.35 11.18 -18.44
N ALA A 199 -7.12 10.37 -17.70
CA ALA A 199 -8.50 10.03 -18.07
C ALA A 199 -9.44 11.24 -18.10
N ARG A 200 -9.19 12.24 -17.24
CA ARG A 200 -9.99 13.48 -17.20
C ARG A 200 -9.74 14.36 -18.43
N ILE A 201 -8.48 14.56 -18.78
CA ILE A 201 -8.07 15.45 -19.89
C ILE A 201 -8.35 14.80 -21.24
N ALA A 202 -8.03 13.52 -21.39
CA ALA A 202 -8.07 12.83 -22.67
C ALA A 202 -9.39 12.10 -22.97
N ARG A 203 -10.42 12.27 -22.15
CA ARG A 203 -11.70 11.53 -22.25
C ARG A 203 -12.33 11.54 -23.63
N THR A 204 -12.22 12.65 -24.36
CA THR A 204 -12.81 12.81 -25.71
C THR A 204 -11.89 12.33 -26.83
N VAL A 205 -10.57 12.37 -26.62
CA VAL A 205 -9.58 12.06 -27.68
C VAL A 205 -8.96 10.68 -27.52
N ALA A 206 -8.88 10.18 -26.30
CA ALA A 206 -8.40 8.83 -25.98
C ALA A 206 -9.33 8.15 -24.96
N PRO A 207 -10.55 7.75 -25.36
CA PRO A 207 -11.53 7.15 -24.45
C PRO A 207 -10.96 5.86 -23.84
N GLY A 208 -10.99 5.77 -22.50
CA GLY A 208 -10.49 4.60 -21.78
C GLY A 208 -9.01 4.63 -21.43
N ALA A 209 -8.22 5.62 -21.88
CA ALA A 209 -6.88 5.86 -21.38
C ALA A 209 -6.93 6.37 -19.95
N VAL A 210 -6.18 5.73 -19.04
CA VAL A 210 -6.11 6.10 -17.62
C VAL A 210 -4.71 6.52 -17.17
N LEU A 211 -3.68 6.24 -18.00
CA LEU A 211 -2.29 6.62 -17.77
C LEU A 211 -1.82 7.65 -18.82
N CYS A 212 -0.91 8.54 -18.42
CA CYS A 212 -0.35 9.53 -19.32
C CYS A 212 0.32 8.90 -20.56
N GLU A 213 1.02 7.79 -20.37
CA GLU A 213 1.68 7.05 -21.44
C GLU A 213 0.68 6.53 -22.49
N GLU A 214 -0.49 6.06 -22.04
CA GLU A 214 -1.55 5.59 -22.95
C GLU A 214 -2.12 6.73 -23.79
N VAL A 215 -2.27 7.93 -23.19
CA VAL A 215 -2.71 9.12 -23.93
C VAL A 215 -1.69 9.53 -24.97
N VAL A 216 -0.40 9.53 -24.62
CA VAL A 216 0.68 9.85 -25.59
C VAL A 216 0.69 8.85 -26.73
N GLN A 217 0.52 7.57 -26.47
CA GLN A 217 0.44 6.54 -27.51
C GLN A 217 -0.75 6.77 -28.45
N CYS A 218 -1.95 7.02 -27.90
CA CYS A 218 -3.14 7.28 -28.70
C CYS A 218 -3.07 8.58 -29.57
N LEU A 219 -2.21 9.54 -29.19
CA LEU A 219 -2.03 10.77 -29.96
C LEU A 219 -0.90 10.69 -30.98
N ALA A 220 -0.05 9.67 -30.89
CA ALA A 220 1.05 9.42 -31.82
C ALA A 220 0.65 8.55 -33.03
N ASP A 221 -0.47 7.85 -32.92
CA ASP A 221 -1.12 7.06 -34.00
C ASP A 221 -2.10 7.92 -34.78
#